data_cc69776bd4cd77092296fe568f2ddae8
#
_entry.id   cc69776bd4cd77092296fe568f2ddae8
#
_cell.length_a   1.000
_cell.length_b   1.000
_cell.length_c   1.000
_cell.angle_alpha   90.00
_cell.angle_beta   90.00
_cell.angle_gamma   90.00
#
_symmetry.space_group_name_H-M   'P 1'
#
loop_
_entity.id
_entity.type
_entity.pdbx_description
1 polymer ?
#
loop_
_entity_poly.entity_id
_entity_poly.type
_entity_poly.pdbx_seq_one_letter_code
_entity_poly.pdbx_strand_id
1 'polypeptide(L)'
;MKLGILCVAVAYFATLANCKILSDPVKSYENHQVLRVEIASKESHDILSSIHGIHFWNEGRIGGNADVMVAPQEIEQFKQFLSEQGFKYSTMVENVGDLIKLEQVSIQLNTLTSLISVQLLIMCR
;
A
#
# COMPACT_ATOMS: atom_id res chain seq x y z
N MET A 1 34.08 -40.61 -21.64
CA MET A 1 34.29 -39.22 -21.20
C MET A 1 33.18 -38.23 -21.61
N LYS A 2 32.34 -38.52 -22.58
CA LYS A 2 31.24 -37.62 -22.96
C LYS A 2 29.96 -37.72 -22.12
N LEU A 3 29.78 -38.77 -21.35
CA LEU A 3 28.57 -39.00 -20.52
C LEU A 3 28.60 -38.20 -19.22
N GLY A 4 29.79 -37.96 -18.63
CA GLY A 4 29.96 -37.25 -17.37
C GLY A 4 29.65 -35.73 -17.47
N ILE A 5 29.89 -35.11 -18.60
CA ILE A 5 29.66 -33.69 -18.83
C ILE A 5 28.16 -33.40 -18.96
N LEU A 6 27.38 -34.31 -19.53
CA LEU A 6 25.94 -34.18 -19.71
C LEU A 6 25.19 -34.22 -18.35
N CYS A 7 25.64 -35.10 -17.42
CA CYS A 7 25.04 -35.19 -16.10
C CYS A 7 25.28 -33.94 -15.25
N VAL A 8 26.45 -33.29 -15.38
CA VAL A 8 26.75 -32.05 -14.63
C VAL A 8 25.92 -30.87 -15.15
N ALA A 9 25.68 -30.80 -16.47
CA ALA A 9 24.86 -29.76 -17.05
C ALA A 9 23.38 -29.86 -16.62
N VAL A 10 22.83 -31.08 -16.54
CA VAL A 10 21.46 -31.32 -16.09
C VAL A 10 21.28 -30.98 -14.61
N ALA A 11 22.27 -31.30 -13.76
CA ALA A 11 22.26 -30.96 -12.34
C ALA A 11 22.32 -29.42 -12.11
N TYR A 12 23.05 -28.70 -12.95
CA TYR A 12 23.13 -27.24 -12.86
C TYR A 12 21.81 -26.54 -13.26
N PHE A 13 21.07 -27.12 -14.22
CA PHE A 13 19.76 -26.58 -14.62
C PHE A 13 18.68 -26.82 -13.56
N ALA A 14 18.76 -27.91 -12.81
CA ALA A 14 17.79 -28.23 -11.75
C ALA A 14 17.92 -27.33 -10.52
N THR A 15 19.08 -26.72 -10.27
CA THR A 15 19.29 -25.79 -9.14
C THR A 15 18.76 -24.39 -9.39
N LEU A 16 18.56 -23.98 -10.64
CA LEU A 16 18.01 -22.67 -10.99
C LEU A 16 16.47 -22.63 -10.90
N ALA A 17 15.79 -23.79 -10.85
CA ALA A 17 14.33 -23.87 -10.82
C ALA A 17 13.69 -23.65 -9.44
N ASN A 18 14.48 -23.53 -8.36
CA ASN A 18 14.00 -23.38 -6.98
C ASN A 18 14.11 -21.94 -6.44
N CYS A 19 14.21 -20.93 -7.28
CA CYS A 19 13.97 -19.57 -6.84
C CYS A 19 12.45 -19.39 -6.64
N LYS A 20 11.92 -19.93 -5.54
CA LYS A 20 10.64 -19.48 -4.99
C LYS A 20 10.84 -18.03 -4.61
N ILE A 21 10.39 -17.13 -5.47
CA ILE A 21 10.11 -15.76 -5.04
C ILE A 21 9.10 -15.92 -3.92
N LEU A 22 9.57 -15.75 -2.68
CA LEU A 22 8.71 -15.61 -1.52
C LEU A 22 7.97 -14.27 -1.74
N SER A 23 6.89 -14.31 -2.50
CA SER A 23 5.93 -13.21 -2.51
C SER A 23 5.22 -13.30 -1.17
N ASP A 24 5.61 -12.44 -0.23
CA ASP A 24 4.79 -12.19 0.95
C ASP A 24 3.35 -11.95 0.46
N PRO A 25 2.36 -12.54 1.16
CA PRO A 25 0.97 -12.31 0.79
C PRO A 25 0.74 -10.80 0.78
N VAL A 26 0.47 -10.26 -0.41
CA VAL A 26 0.19 -8.83 -0.57
C VAL A 26 -0.95 -8.49 0.37
N LYS A 27 -0.66 -7.69 1.40
CA LYS A 27 -1.66 -7.26 2.37
C LYS A 27 -2.76 -6.53 1.60
N SER A 28 -3.97 -7.09 1.64
CA SER A 28 -5.11 -6.48 0.96
C SER A 28 -5.59 -5.28 1.77
N TYR A 29 -5.74 -4.14 1.11
CA TYR A 29 -6.29 -2.91 1.67
C TYR A 29 -7.69 -2.62 1.11
N GLU A 30 -8.38 -3.65 0.61
CA GLU A 30 -9.75 -3.56 0.13
C GLU A 30 -10.67 -3.03 1.24
N ASN A 31 -11.49 -2.03 0.88
CA ASN A 31 -12.46 -1.38 1.78
C ASN A 31 -11.86 -0.71 3.02
N HIS A 32 -10.53 -0.53 3.11
CA HIS A 32 -9.95 0.32 4.13
C HIS A 32 -10.29 1.78 3.83
N GLN A 33 -10.69 2.53 4.85
CA GLN A 33 -10.98 3.95 4.74
C GLN A 33 -9.87 4.80 5.37
N VAL A 34 -9.64 5.98 4.81
CA VAL A 34 -8.81 7.00 5.47
C VAL A 34 -9.72 8.11 5.95
N LEU A 35 -9.71 8.31 7.25
CA LEU A 35 -10.44 9.37 7.92
C LEU A 35 -9.48 10.49 8.30
N ARG A 36 -9.85 11.72 7.96
CA ARG A 36 -9.17 12.93 8.39
C ARG A 36 -9.83 13.45 9.64
N VAL A 37 -9.07 13.51 10.74
CA VAL A 37 -9.54 13.89 12.07
C VAL A 37 -8.89 15.21 12.49
N GLU A 38 -9.69 16.20 12.92
CA GLU A 38 -9.20 17.49 13.41
C GLU A 38 -8.65 17.33 14.83
N ILE A 39 -7.41 17.79 15.05
CA ILE A 39 -6.75 17.79 16.36
C ILE A 39 -6.83 19.18 16.96
N ALA A 40 -7.84 19.44 17.79
CA ALA A 40 -8.05 20.74 18.40
C ALA A 40 -7.12 21.02 19.59
N SER A 41 -6.72 19.99 20.34
CA SER A 41 -5.94 20.12 21.57
C SER A 41 -4.91 19.00 21.73
N LYS A 42 -4.03 19.17 22.71
CA LYS A 42 -3.07 18.12 23.08
C LYS A 42 -3.77 16.86 23.59
N GLU A 43 -4.83 17.04 24.36
CA GLU A 43 -5.63 15.92 24.90
C GLU A 43 -6.24 15.10 23.75
N SER A 44 -6.77 15.77 22.72
CA SER A 44 -7.28 15.12 21.51
C SER A 44 -6.20 14.31 20.81
N HIS A 45 -5.00 14.84 20.70
CA HIS A 45 -3.86 14.14 20.11
C HIS A 45 -3.46 12.91 20.94
N ASP A 46 -3.37 13.05 22.27
CA ASP A 46 -2.98 11.96 23.17
C ASP A 46 -4.03 10.84 23.18
N ILE A 47 -5.32 11.18 23.16
CA ILE A 47 -6.41 10.22 23.03
C ILE A 47 -6.31 9.44 21.72
N LEU A 48 -6.15 10.14 20.57
CA LEU A 48 -6.08 9.51 19.27
C LEU A 48 -4.84 8.59 19.16
N SER A 49 -3.70 9.04 19.70
CA SER A 49 -2.44 8.27 19.69
C SER A 49 -2.47 7.04 20.60
N SER A 50 -3.38 6.99 21.59
CA SER A 50 -3.54 5.84 22.49
C SER A 50 -4.34 4.68 21.90
N ILE A 51 -5.00 4.89 20.76
CA ILE A 51 -5.85 3.87 20.13
C ILE A 51 -4.96 2.84 19.43
N HIS A 52 -5.12 1.58 19.83
CA HIS A 52 -4.44 0.45 19.19
C HIS A 52 -5.22 -0.05 17.96
N GLY A 53 -4.50 -0.51 16.94
CA GLY A 53 -5.12 -1.11 15.75
C GLY A 53 -5.37 -0.15 14.60
N ILE A 54 -5.14 1.15 14.77
CA ILE A 54 -5.22 2.14 13.70
C ILE A 54 -3.83 2.41 13.09
N HIS A 55 -3.82 2.78 11.81
CA HIS A 55 -2.59 3.16 11.09
C HIS A 55 -2.63 4.63 10.72
N PHE A 56 -1.70 5.41 11.28
CA PHE A 56 -1.56 6.81 10.89
C PHE A 56 -0.84 6.92 9.54
N TRP A 57 -1.45 7.60 8.59
CA TRP A 57 -0.77 8.12 7.40
C TRP A 57 -0.08 9.45 7.71
N ASN A 58 -0.70 10.21 8.59
CA ASN A 58 -0.16 11.45 9.11
C ASN A 58 -0.63 11.60 10.56
N GLU A 59 0.31 11.70 11.49
CA GLU A 59 -0.01 11.86 12.94
C GLU A 59 -0.63 13.21 13.25
N GLY A 60 -0.47 14.19 12.36
CA GLY A 60 -1.00 15.53 12.54
C GLY A 60 -0.23 16.36 13.58
N ARG A 61 -0.75 17.57 13.80
CA ARG A 61 -0.25 18.51 14.82
C ARG A 61 -1.44 19.14 15.52
N ILE A 62 -1.24 19.65 16.72
CA ILE A 62 -2.25 20.43 17.44
C ILE A 62 -2.64 21.64 16.59
N GLY A 63 -3.94 21.81 16.35
CA GLY A 63 -4.50 22.79 15.42
C GLY A 63 -4.49 22.37 13.94
N GLY A 64 -4.12 21.13 13.64
CA GLY A 64 -4.12 20.53 12.30
C GLY A 64 -4.99 19.29 12.21
N ASN A 65 -4.70 18.45 11.23
CA ASN A 65 -5.44 17.22 10.99
C ASN A 65 -4.50 16.00 11.05
N ALA A 66 -5.00 14.89 11.59
CA ALA A 66 -4.41 13.57 11.47
C ALA A 66 -5.17 12.77 10.41
N ASP A 67 -4.45 12.01 9.59
CA ASP A 67 -5.03 11.10 8.61
C ASP A 67 -4.82 9.66 9.09
N VAL A 68 -5.93 8.96 9.35
CA VAL A 68 -5.95 7.65 9.98
C VAL A 68 -6.58 6.64 9.05
N MET A 69 -5.86 5.58 8.71
CA MET A 69 -6.40 4.44 7.97
C MET A 69 -7.01 3.44 8.93
N VAL A 70 -8.24 3.04 8.64
CA VAL A 70 -9.05 2.14 9.47
C VAL A 70 -9.48 0.93 8.65
N ALA A 71 -9.37 -0.26 9.23
CA ALA A 71 -9.82 -1.50 8.62
C ALA A 71 -11.36 -1.56 8.53
N PRO A 72 -11.92 -2.23 7.51
CA PRO A 72 -13.38 -2.25 7.28
C PRO A 72 -14.20 -2.74 8.47
N GLN A 73 -13.64 -3.64 9.29
CA GLN A 73 -14.30 -4.18 10.46
C GLN A 73 -14.43 -3.17 11.62
N GLU A 74 -13.54 -2.17 11.66
CA GLU A 74 -13.41 -1.20 12.76
C GLU A 74 -13.98 0.18 12.42
N ILE A 75 -14.34 0.42 11.15
CA ILE A 75 -14.78 1.74 10.66
C ILE A 75 -15.95 2.29 11.47
N GLU A 76 -16.99 1.51 11.67
CA GLU A 76 -18.22 1.96 12.36
C GLU A 76 -17.94 2.26 13.84
N GLN A 77 -17.18 1.39 14.50
CA GLN A 77 -16.79 1.58 15.90
C GLN A 77 -15.90 2.81 16.06
N PHE A 78 -14.98 3.01 15.11
CA PHE A 78 -14.08 4.16 15.14
C PHE A 78 -14.82 5.48 14.89
N LYS A 79 -15.76 5.52 13.95
CA LYS A 79 -16.63 6.69 13.70
C LYS A 79 -17.49 7.03 14.90
N GLN A 80 -18.07 6.00 15.54
CA GLN A 80 -18.85 6.18 16.76
C GLN A 80 -17.97 6.76 17.88
N PHE A 81 -16.78 6.20 18.10
CA PHE A 81 -15.83 6.71 19.08
C PHE A 81 -15.47 8.18 18.82
N LEU A 82 -15.14 8.55 17.58
CA LEU A 82 -14.84 9.94 17.22
C LEU A 82 -16.01 10.89 17.55
N SER A 83 -17.23 10.46 17.27
CA SER A 83 -18.44 11.23 17.55
C SER A 83 -18.70 11.38 19.05
N GLU A 84 -18.50 10.32 19.84
CA GLU A 84 -18.65 10.34 21.30
C GLU A 84 -17.62 11.23 21.99
N GLN A 85 -16.40 11.26 21.47
CA GLN A 85 -15.33 12.12 21.97
C GLN A 85 -15.39 13.56 21.42
N GLY A 86 -16.36 13.84 20.54
CA GLY A 86 -16.54 15.17 19.95
C GLY A 86 -15.51 15.57 18.89
N PHE A 87 -14.82 14.60 18.30
CA PHE A 87 -13.91 14.87 17.20
C PHE A 87 -14.67 15.24 15.93
N LYS A 88 -14.18 16.25 15.23
CA LYS A 88 -14.59 16.53 13.85
C LYS A 88 -13.76 15.66 12.91
N TYR A 89 -14.42 14.96 12.02
CA TYR A 89 -13.75 14.12 11.03
C TYR A 89 -14.45 14.17 9.68
N SER A 90 -13.71 13.80 8.65
CA SER A 90 -14.21 13.62 7.27
C SER A 90 -13.55 12.41 6.63
N THR A 91 -14.26 11.73 5.73
CA THR A 91 -13.67 10.63 4.96
C THR A 91 -12.85 11.22 3.83
N MET A 92 -11.56 10.93 3.80
CA MET A 92 -10.62 11.36 2.77
C MET A 92 -10.52 10.35 1.63
N VAL A 93 -10.50 9.06 1.97
CA VAL A 93 -10.46 7.93 1.02
C VAL A 93 -11.47 6.89 1.47
N GLU A 94 -12.40 6.53 0.60
CA GLU A 94 -13.44 5.53 0.92
C GLU A 94 -12.94 4.10 0.75
N ASN A 95 -12.02 3.87 -0.20
CA ASN A 95 -11.43 2.56 -0.45
C ASN A 95 -9.97 2.70 -0.87
N VAL A 96 -9.06 2.36 0.02
CA VAL A 96 -7.62 2.39 -0.25
C VAL A 96 -7.23 1.37 -1.32
N GLY A 97 -7.92 0.23 -1.39
CA GLY A 97 -7.68 -0.78 -2.41
C GLY A 97 -7.85 -0.25 -3.84
N ASP A 98 -8.86 0.57 -4.08
CA ASP A 98 -9.09 1.18 -5.40
C ASP A 98 -8.02 2.22 -5.74
N LEU A 99 -7.57 2.99 -4.76
CA LEU A 99 -6.48 3.94 -4.95
C LEU A 99 -5.19 3.22 -5.39
N ILE A 100 -4.86 2.10 -4.73
CA ILE A 100 -3.69 1.27 -5.07
C ILE A 100 -3.82 0.71 -6.50
N LYS A 101 -5.00 0.24 -6.90
CA LYS A 101 -5.24 -0.27 -8.27
C LYS A 101 -5.02 0.82 -9.32
N LEU A 102 -5.51 2.03 -9.08
CA LEU A 102 -5.33 3.17 -9.98
C LEU A 102 -3.85 3.53 -10.13
N GLU A 103 -3.10 3.52 -9.03
CA GLU A 103 -1.66 3.79 -9.04
C GLU A 103 -0.90 2.72 -9.84
N GLN A 104 -1.21 1.44 -9.65
CA GLN A 104 -0.61 0.33 -10.40
C GLN A 104 -0.85 0.47 -11.91
N VAL A 105 -2.07 0.83 -12.33
CA VAL A 105 -2.39 1.06 -13.74
C VAL A 105 -1.56 2.23 -14.31
N SER A 106 -1.42 3.31 -13.58
CA SER A 106 -0.64 4.47 -14.00
C SER A 106 0.86 4.16 -14.16
N ILE A 107 1.42 3.36 -13.27
CA ILE A 107 2.81 2.88 -13.36
C ILE A 107 3.01 2.02 -14.60
N GLN A 108 2.08 1.10 -14.90
CA GLN A 108 2.15 0.25 -16.09
C GLN A 108 2.08 1.07 -17.38
N LEU A 109 1.18 2.06 -17.46
CA LEU A 109 1.05 2.95 -18.61
C LEU A 109 2.34 3.75 -18.84
N ASN A 110 2.92 4.31 -17.80
CA ASN A 110 4.18 5.05 -17.89
C ASN A 110 5.34 4.16 -18.37
N THR A 111 5.40 2.92 -17.91
CA THR A 111 6.41 1.95 -18.35
C THR A 111 6.24 1.61 -19.82
N LEU A 112 5.03 1.36 -20.29
CA LEU A 112 4.73 1.08 -21.70
C LEU A 112 5.10 2.28 -22.59
N THR A 113 4.75 3.50 -22.18
CA THR A 113 5.07 4.72 -22.92
C THR A 113 6.57 4.92 -23.05
N SER A 114 7.34 4.65 -22.00
CA SER A 114 8.81 4.75 -22.04
C SER A 114 9.42 3.70 -22.98
N LEU A 115 8.90 2.46 -22.98
CA LEU A 115 9.38 1.40 -23.89
C LEU A 115 9.09 1.73 -25.35
N ILE A 116 7.90 2.26 -25.67
CA ILE A 116 7.52 2.69 -27.03
C ILE A 116 8.41 3.82 -27.50
N SER A 117 8.73 4.78 -26.64
CA SER A 117 9.63 5.90 -26.99
C SER A 117 11.02 5.43 -27.32
N VAL A 118 11.58 4.48 -26.56
CA VAL A 118 12.88 3.88 -26.82
C VAL A 118 12.87 3.09 -28.14
N GLN A 119 11.81 2.34 -28.41
CA GLN A 119 11.69 1.56 -29.65
C GLN A 119 11.60 2.46 -30.87
N LEU A 120 10.86 3.56 -30.81
CA LEU A 120 10.79 4.56 -31.90
C LEU A 120 12.16 5.21 -32.16
N LEU A 121 12.94 5.48 -31.12
CA LEU A 121 14.27 6.08 -31.24
C LEU A 121 15.27 5.14 -31.93
N ILE A 122 15.13 3.83 -31.73
CA ILE A 122 15.95 2.79 -32.37
C ILE A 122 15.56 2.62 -33.85
N MET A 123 14.28 2.76 -34.20
CA MET A 123 13.79 2.61 -35.58
C MET A 123 14.09 3.83 -36.47
N CYS A 124 14.34 5.02 -35.89
CA CYS A 124 14.67 6.24 -36.61
C CYS A 124 16.20 6.42 -36.86
N ARG A 125 17.00 5.42 -36.63
CA ARG A 125 18.46 5.42 -36.86
C ARG A 125 18.85 4.45 -37.99
#